data_074e65b5ca59bb3c5f95ef5a004493a6
#
_entry.id   074e65b5ca59bb3c5f95ef5a004493a6
#
_cell.length_a   1.000
_cell.length_b   1.000
_cell.length_c   1.000
_cell.angle_alpha   90.00
_cell.angle_beta   90.00
_cell.angle_gamma   90.00
#
_symmetry.space_group_name_H-M   'P 1'
#
loop_
_entity.id
_entity.type
_entity.pdbx_description
1 polymer ?
#
loop_
_entity_poly.entity_id
_entity_poly.type
_entity_poly.pdbx_seq_one_letter_code
_entity_poly.pdbx_strand_id
1 'polypeptide(L)'
;MVLTTLSSFIDVVPLAVRITVGVLMIVHGAPKLFGPARSQMREGLKMAGIPGGLFDLVGLLEFLGGIALLIGFLTRLVSLLFILEMIGTIILYNTVLWKMPLPRGALEQAFKQTHGYMFGWELDTLVLSSAIVTLILGGGAFSIDAILRVEQLVGF
;
A
#
# COMPACT_ATOMS: atom_id res chain seq x y z
N MET A 1 35.71 5.01 6.01
CA MET A 1 35.47 6.12 5.07
C MET A 1 34.22 5.90 4.20
N VAL A 2 34.03 4.75 3.48
CA VAL A 2 32.82 4.51 2.67
C VAL A 2 31.54 4.46 3.52
N LEU A 3 31.53 3.79 4.67
CA LEU A 3 30.34 3.67 5.53
C LEU A 3 29.91 5.01 6.15
N THR A 4 30.86 5.90 6.47
CA THR A 4 30.56 7.25 6.99
C THR A 4 29.97 8.15 5.90
N THR A 5 30.33 7.92 4.63
CA THR A 5 29.74 8.66 3.51
C THR A 5 28.30 8.20 3.25
N LEU A 6 28.01 6.90 3.37
CA LEU A 6 26.65 6.36 3.18
C LEU A 6 25.68 6.82 4.27
N SER A 7 26.15 6.98 5.52
CA SER A 7 25.29 7.47 6.62
C SER A 7 24.80 8.92 6.40
N SER A 8 25.52 9.74 5.61
CA SER A 8 25.06 11.09 5.27
C SER A 8 23.84 11.12 4.35
N PHE A 9 23.50 9.99 3.69
CA PHE A 9 22.31 9.86 2.83
C PHE A 9 21.08 9.26 3.54
N ILE A 10 21.16 9.04 4.86
CA ILE A 10 20.08 8.39 5.61
C ILE A 10 18.75 9.14 5.50
N ASP A 11 18.79 10.46 5.36
CA ASP A 11 17.61 11.31 5.20
C ASP A 11 16.89 11.14 3.84
N VAL A 12 17.59 10.56 2.85
CA VAL A 12 17.01 10.26 1.53
C VAL A 12 16.20 8.96 1.54
N VAL A 13 16.47 8.07 2.50
CA VAL A 13 15.79 6.75 2.57
C VAL A 13 14.28 6.90 2.74
N PRO A 14 13.74 7.69 3.69
CA PRO A 14 12.30 7.90 3.79
C PRO A 14 11.69 8.49 2.53
N LEU A 15 12.37 9.42 1.87
CA LEU A 15 11.92 10.01 0.63
C LEU A 15 11.78 8.97 -0.48
N ALA A 16 12.80 8.14 -0.70
CA ALA A 16 12.78 7.10 -1.73
C ALA A 16 11.65 6.09 -1.51
N VAL A 17 11.49 5.62 -0.27
CA VAL A 17 10.42 4.68 0.08
C VAL A 17 9.04 5.30 -0.11
N ARG A 18 8.83 6.54 0.36
CA ARG A 18 7.55 7.26 0.21
C ARG A 18 7.17 7.48 -1.25
N ILE A 19 8.11 7.88 -2.09
CA ILE A 19 7.85 8.06 -3.54
C ILE A 19 7.42 6.74 -4.15
N THR A 20 8.17 5.67 -3.92
CA THR A 20 7.87 4.35 -4.50
C THR A 20 6.50 3.84 -4.05
N VAL A 21 6.24 3.81 -2.75
CA VAL A 21 4.97 3.30 -2.21
C VAL A 21 3.83 4.25 -2.55
N GLY A 22 4.02 5.56 -2.44
CA GLY A 22 2.98 6.54 -2.75
C GLY A 22 2.50 6.45 -4.20
N VAL A 23 3.42 6.39 -5.18
CA VAL A 23 3.07 6.19 -6.60
C VAL A 23 2.35 4.86 -6.80
N LEU A 24 2.88 3.78 -6.21
CA LEU A 24 2.27 2.45 -6.31
C LEU A 24 0.82 2.48 -5.80
N MET A 25 0.58 3.03 -4.62
CA MET A 25 -0.75 3.06 -4.02
C MET A 25 -1.72 3.95 -4.81
N ILE A 26 -1.26 5.08 -5.37
CA ILE A 26 -2.08 5.90 -6.28
C ILE A 26 -2.51 5.08 -7.50
N VAL A 27 -1.59 4.37 -8.14
CA VAL A 27 -1.86 3.54 -9.32
C VAL A 27 -2.83 2.39 -9.01
N HIS A 28 -2.79 1.85 -7.80
CA HIS A 28 -3.71 0.79 -7.35
C HIS A 28 -5.08 1.34 -6.92
N GLY A 29 -5.12 2.50 -6.28
CA GLY A 29 -6.36 3.11 -5.80
C GLY A 29 -7.19 3.78 -6.92
N ALA A 30 -6.53 4.45 -7.86
CA ALA A 30 -7.21 5.18 -8.93
C ALA A 30 -8.19 4.31 -9.75
N PRO A 31 -7.86 3.10 -10.20
CA PRO A 31 -8.80 2.24 -10.91
C PRO A 31 -10.01 1.80 -10.07
N LYS A 32 -9.82 1.66 -8.75
CA LYS A 32 -10.91 1.30 -7.82
C LYS A 32 -11.92 2.44 -7.64
N LEU A 33 -11.50 3.69 -7.84
CA LEU A 33 -12.35 4.87 -7.72
C LEU A 33 -12.94 5.34 -9.07
N PHE A 34 -12.11 5.39 -10.10
CA PHE A 34 -12.41 6.05 -11.37
C PHE A 34 -12.29 5.13 -12.58
N GLY A 35 -11.80 3.89 -12.39
CA GLY A 35 -11.54 2.97 -13.49
C GLY A 35 -12.81 2.42 -14.15
N PRO A 36 -12.78 2.11 -15.45
CA PRO A 36 -13.92 1.54 -16.17
C PRO A 36 -14.32 0.15 -15.64
N ALA A 37 -13.39 -0.61 -15.07
CA ALA A 37 -13.65 -1.92 -14.48
C ALA A 37 -14.10 -1.87 -13.00
N ARG A 38 -14.28 -0.67 -12.41
CA ARG A 38 -14.63 -0.50 -10.99
C ARG A 38 -15.85 -1.31 -10.56
N SER A 39 -16.94 -1.22 -11.33
CA SER A 39 -18.18 -1.94 -11.03
C SER A 39 -17.98 -3.47 -11.07
N GLN A 40 -17.25 -3.97 -12.05
CA GLN A 40 -16.97 -5.39 -12.20
C GLN A 40 -16.10 -5.92 -11.04
N MET A 41 -15.05 -5.19 -10.65
CA MET A 41 -14.22 -5.55 -9.50
C MET A 41 -15.02 -5.56 -8.20
N ARG A 42 -15.84 -4.52 -7.98
CA ARG A 42 -16.70 -4.38 -6.80
C ARG A 42 -17.73 -5.53 -6.70
N GLU A 43 -18.39 -5.88 -7.79
CA GLU A 43 -19.36 -6.99 -7.81
C GLU A 43 -18.63 -8.34 -7.64
N GLY A 44 -17.45 -8.54 -8.23
CA GLY A 44 -16.64 -9.73 -8.02
C GLY A 44 -16.31 -9.96 -6.54
N LEU A 45 -15.92 -8.92 -5.82
CA LEU A 45 -15.65 -9.00 -4.38
C LEU A 45 -16.90 -9.25 -3.55
N LYS A 46 -18.05 -8.66 -3.93
CA LYS A 46 -19.32 -8.97 -3.26
C LYS A 46 -19.71 -10.45 -3.41
N MET A 47 -19.50 -11.05 -4.58
CA MET A 47 -19.73 -12.49 -4.77
C MET A 47 -18.81 -13.34 -3.89
N ALA A 48 -17.64 -12.83 -3.53
CA ALA A 48 -16.73 -13.45 -2.56
C ALA A 48 -17.10 -13.18 -1.09
N GLY A 49 -18.22 -12.50 -0.82
CA GLY A 49 -18.66 -12.16 0.52
C GLY A 49 -18.04 -10.88 1.09
N ILE A 50 -17.34 -10.09 0.28
CA ILE A 50 -16.69 -8.85 0.71
C ILE A 50 -17.65 -7.67 0.47
N PRO A 51 -17.96 -6.87 1.51
CA PRO A 51 -18.85 -5.71 1.34
C PRO A 51 -18.31 -4.71 0.33
N GLY A 52 -19.14 -4.24 -0.61
CA GLY A 52 -18.73 -3.26 -1.61
C GLY A 52 -18.24 -1.94 -1.03
N GLY A 53 -18.74 -1.54 0.15
CA GLY A 53 -18.24 -0.36 0.87
C GLY A 53 -16.78 -0.50 1.33
N LEU A 54 -16.33 -1.72 1.66
CA LEU A 54 -14.94 -1.97 1.98
C LEU A 54 -14.04 -1.78 0.76
N PHE A 55 -14.48 -2.24 -0.43
CA PHE A 55 -13.76 -1.99 -1.68
C PHE A 55 -13.60 -0.48 -1.96
N ASP A 56 -14.67 0.29 -1.77
CA ASP A 56 -14.65 1.74 -1.98
C ASP A 56 -13.72 2.43 -0.96
N LEU A 57 -13.76 2.02 0.31
CA LEU A 57 -12.88 2.54 1.36
C LEU A 57 -11.41 2.25 1.10
N VAL A 58 -11.08 1.02 0.70
CA VAL A 58 -9.72 0.61 0.32
C VAL A 58 -9.23 1.44 -0.86
N GLY A 59 -10.04 1.60 -1.92
CA GLY A 59 -9.69 2.46 -3.05
C GLY A 59 -9.39 3.91 -2.65
N LEU A 60 -10.19 4.46 -1.73
CA LEU A 60 -10.00 5.81 -1.21
C LEU A 60 -8.71 5.91 -0.38
N LEU A 61 -8.47 4.95 0.52
CA LEU A 61 -7.26 4.89 1.32
C LEU A 61 -6.02 4.79 0.45
N GLU A 62 -5.99 3.89 -0.52
CA GLU A 62 -4.86 3.73 -1.44
C GLU A 62 -4.59 5.02 -2.23
N PHE A 63 -5.63 5.64 -2.78
CA PHE A 63 -5.45 6.83 -3.62
C PHE A 63 -5.04 8.06 -2.80
N LEU A 64 -5.80 8.43 -1.77
CA LEU A 64 -5.50 9.60 -0.94
C LEU A 64 -4.30 9.38 -0.03
N GLY A 65 -4.17 8.18 0.55
CA GLY A 65 -3.02 7.79 1.35
C GLY A 65 -1.74 7.75 0.52
N GLY A 66 -1.81 7.28 -0.72
CA GLY A 66 -0.70 7.32 -1.66
C GLY A 66 -0.23 8.74 -1.95
N ILE A 67 -1.16 9.69 -2.19
CA ILE A 67 -0.83 11.13 -2.36
C ILE A 67 -0.20 11.68 -1.08
N ALA A 68 -0.81 11.41 0.07
CA ALA A 68 -0.30 11.90 1.36
C ALA A 68 1.11 11.38 1.64
N LEU A 69 1.36 10.08 1.38
CA LEU A 69 2.69 9.49 1.54
C LEU A 69 3.71 10.10 0.57
N LEU A 70 3.32 10.32 -0.70
CA LEU A 70 4.19 10.92 -1.71
C LEU A 70 4.72 12.29 -1.27
N ILE A 71 3.84 13.17 -0.76
CA ILE A 71 4.22 14.50 -0.29
C ILE A 71 4.77 14.50 1.15
N GLY A 72 4.67 13.37 1.87
CA GLY A 72 5.11 13.22 3.26
C GLY A 72 4.20 13.96 4.24
N PHE A 73 2.90 13.82 4.11
CA PHE A 73 1.91 14.37 5.01
C PHE A 73 1.23 13.27 5.83
N LEU A 74 1.21 13.42 7.14
CA LEU A 74 0.72 12.40 8.08
C LEU A 74 1.35 11.01 7.83
N THR A 75 2.66 11.00 7.52
CA THR A 75 3.37 9.81 7.03
C THR A 75 3.18 8.61 7.94
N ARG A 76 3.33 8.76 9.26
CA ARG A 76 3.19 7.64 10.21
C ARG A 76 1.75 7.12 10.28
N LEU A 77 0.75 8.01 10.28
CA LEU A 77 -0.66 7.61 10.29
C LEU A 77 -1.02 6.84 9.02
N VAL A 78 -0.64 7.37 7.85
CA VAL A 78 -0.89 6.72 6.56
C VAL A 78 -0.18 5.37 6.49
N SER A 79 1.07 5.30 6.96
CA SER A 79 1.81 4.05 7.01
C SER A 79 1.14 3.00 7.90
N LEU A 80 0.62 3.40 9.06
CA LEU A 80 -0.15 2.50 9.92
C LEU A 80 -1.40 1.98 9.23
N LEU A 81 -2.14 2.84 8.53
CA LEU A 81 -3.33 2.44 7.78
C LEU A 81 -2.98 1.46 6.65
N PHE A 82 -1.88 1.68 5.92
CA PHE A 82 -1.39 0.73 4.91
C PHE A 82 -0.94 -0.60 5.50
N ILE A 83 -0.32 -0.61 6.68
CA ILE A 83 0.01 -1.85 7.40
C ILE A 83 -1.25 -2.67 7.67
N LEU A 84 -2.29 -2.03 8.22
CA LEU A 84 -3.56 -2.69 8.51
C LEU A 84 -4.24 -3.21 7.25
N GLU A 85 -4.23 -2.43 6.18
CA GLU A 85 -4.75 -2.80 4.88
C GLU A 85 -4.01 -4.01 4.32
N MET A 86 -2.67 -3.98 4.25
CA MET A 86 -1.88 -5.08 3.69
C MET A 86 -2.02 -6.38 4.48
N ILE A 87 -2.10 -6.30 5.79
CA ILE A 87 -2.41 -7.48 6.62
C ILE A 87 -3.79 -8.03 6.26
N GLY A 88 -4.79 -7.16 6.12
CA GLY A 88 -6.14 -7.55 5.73
C GLY A 88 -6.19 -8.20 4.35
N THR A 89 -5.52 -7.64 3.36
CA THR A 89 -5.48 -8.18 1.98
C THR A 89 -4.72 -9.49 1.92
N ILE A 90 -3.60 -9.65 2.62
CA ILE A 90 -2.86 -10.92 2.71
C ILE A 90 -3.76 -12.02 3.31
N ILE A 91 -4.47 -11.73 4.39
CA ILE A 91 -5.44 -12.68 4.99
C ILE A 91 -6.53 -13.04 3.98
N LEU A 92 -7.06 -12.03 3.28
CA LEU A 92 -8.11 -12.22 2.29
C LEU A 92 -7.65 -13.08 1.11
N TYR A 93 -6.44 -12.87 0.60
CA TYR A 93 -5.84 -13.72 -0.43
C TYR A 93 -5.72 -15.15 0.04
N ASN A 94 -5.19 -15.38 1.24
CA ASN A 94 -4.97 -16.73 1.77
C ASN A 94 -6.25 -17.48 2.14
N THR A 95 -7.36 -16.79 2.39
CA THR A 95 -8.62 -17.42 2.80
C THR A 95 -9.64 -17.54 1.69
N VAL A 96 -9.77 -16.52 0.85
CA VAL A 96 -10.85 -16.36 -0.13
C VAL A 96 -10.35 -16.25 -1.57
N LEU A 97 -9.50 -15.25 -1.86
CA LEU A 97 -9.23 -14.83 -3.24
C LEU A 97 -8.44 -15.86 -4.05
N TRP A 98 -7.56 -16.66 -3.43
CA TRP A 98 -6.82 -17.70 -4.16
C TRP A 98 -7.72 -18.79 -4.75
N LYS A 99 -8.94 -18.95 -4.22
CA LYS A 99 -9.94 -19.94 -4.68
C LYS A 99 -10.80 -19.41 -5.82
N MET A 100 -10.80 -18.08 -6.04
CA MET A 100 -11.65 -17.49 -7.06
C MET A 100 -11.11 -17.76 -8.47
N PRO A 101 -12.00 -17.95 -9.46
CA PRO A 101 -11.60 -18.00 -10.85
C PRO A 101 -11.18 -16.58 -11.28
N LEU A 102 -9.86 -16.35 -11.38
CA LEU A 102 -9.33 -15.09 -11.86
C LEU A 102 -8.98 -15.22 -13.34
N PRO A 103 -9.36 -14.27 -14.20
CA PRO A 103 -9.06 -14.31 -15.63
C PRO A 103 -7.59 -13.95 -15.88
N ARG A 104 -6.65 -14.80 -15.41
CA ARG A 104 -5.21 -14.59 -15.51
C ARG A 104 -4.53 -15.41 -16.60
N GLY A 105 -5.29 -16.18 -17.38
CA GLY A 105 -4.76 -16.99 -18.48
C GLY A 105 -3.62 -17.91 -18.03
N ALA A 106 -2.46 -17.83 -18.71
CA ALA A 106 -1.29 -18.67 -18.41
C ALA A 106 -0.72 -18.45 -16.98
N LEU A 107 -1.00 -17.32 -16.36
CA LEU A 107 -0.52 -17.01 -15.01
C LEU A 107 -1.41 -17.60 -13.89
N GLU A 108 -2.60 -18.09 -14.24
CA GLU A 108 -3.56 -18.65 -13.27
C GLU A 108 -2.97 -19.86 -12.52
N GLN A 109 -2.21 -20.69 -13.24
CA GLN A 109 -1.58 -21.87 -12.63
C GLN A 109 -0.58 -21.47 -11.55
N ALA A 110 0.31 -20.51 -11.82
CA ALA A 110 1.29 -20.01 -10.85
C ALA A 110 0.59 -19.35 -9.65
N PHE A 111 -0.45 -18.56 -9.89
CA PHE A 111 -1.26 -17.96 -8.84
C PHE A 111 -1.88 -19.02 -7.92
N LYS A 112 -2.52 -20.05 -8.48
CA LYS A 112 -3.15 -21.13 -7.69
C LYS A 112 -2.13 -22.00 -6.96
N GLN A 113 -1.01 -22.36 -7.59
CA GLN A 113 0.04 -23.18 -6.96
C GLN A 113 0.69 -22.49 -5.76
N THR A 114 0.75 -21.17 -5.76
CA THR A 114 1.34 -20.36 -4.68
C THR A 114 0.31 -19.82 -3.68
N HIS A 115 -0.94 -20.32 -3.70
CA HIS A 115 -2.05 -19.84 -2.86
C HIS A 115 -2.24 -18.31 -2.95
N GLY A 116 -2.08 -17.77 -4.17
CA GLY A 116 -2.26 -16.35 -4.44
C GLY A 116 -1.05 -15.47 -4.09
N TYR A 117 0.11 -16.06 -3.73
CA TYR A 117 1.32 -15.27 -3.49
C TYR A 117 1.79 -14.60 -4.79
N MET A 118 2.16 -15.38 -5.81
CA MET A 118 2.55 -14.83 -7.11
C MET A 118 1.36 -14.13 -7.78
N PHE A 119 1.58 -12.92 -8.26
CA PHE A 119 0.57 -12.07 -8.90
C PHE A 119 -0.62 -11.68 -7.98
N GLY A 120 -0.44 -11.81 -6.68
CA GLY A 120 -1.39 -11.42 -5.66
C GLY A 120 -0.69 -10.73 -4.49
N TRP A 121 -0.62 -11.38 -3.34
CA TRP A 121 -0.13 -10.76 -2.11
C TRP A 121 1.40 -10.62 -1.97
N GLU A 122 2.19 -10.99 -2.98
CA GLU A 122 3.63 -10.68 -3.04
C GLU A 122 3.88 -9.17 -2.98
N LEU A 123 3.06 -8.40 -3.71
CA LEU A 123 3.13 -6.95 -3.69
C LEU A 123 2.70 -6.38 -2.33
N ASP A 124 1.64 -6.93 -1.74
CA ASP A 124 1.17 -6.54 -0.41
C ASP A 124 2.26 -6.73 0.65
N THR A 125 3.08 -7.78 0.52
CA THR A 125 4.23 -8.02 1.42
C THR A 125 5.30 -6.94 1.28
N LEU A 126 5.59 -6.49 0.06
CA LEU A 126 6.54 -5.42 -0.20
C LEU A 126 6.03 -4.07 0.33
N VAL A 127 4.75 -3.77 0.10
CA VAL A 127 4.12 -2.55 0.62
C VAL A 127 4.09 -2.59 2.15
N LEU A 128 3.74 -3.73 2.76
CA LEU A 128 3.75 -3.90 4.21
C LEU A 128 5.12 -3.61 4.81
N SER A 129 6.17 -4.21 4.25
CA SER A 129 7.56 -3.98 4.71
C SER A 129 7.96 -2.51 4.59
N SER A 130 7.62 -1.89 3.47
CA SER A 130 7.91 -0.48 3.20
C SER A 130 7.11 0.46 4.10
N ALA A 131 5.85 0.13 4.39
CA ALA A 131 5.01 0.89 5.33
C ALA A 131 5.54 0.80 6.77
N ILE A 132 6.08 -0.35 7.18
CA ILE A 132 6.76 -0.48 8.47
C ILE A 132 7.99 0.44 8.54
N VAL A 133 8.79 0.49 7.48
CA VAL A 133 9.96 1.39 7.40
C VAL A 133 9.52 2.85 7.54
N THR A 134 8.49 3.29 6.78
CA THR A 134 8.00 4.67 6.84
C THR A 134 7.28 4.99 8.15
N LEU A 135 6.65 4.02 8.81
CA LEU A 135 6.09 4.18 10.15
C LEU A 135 7.20 4.49 11.18
N ILE A 136 8.31 3.76 11.12
CA ILE A 136 9.44 3.91 12.06
C ILE A 136 10.21 5.19 11.78
N LEU A 137 10.58 5.45 10.52
CA LEU A 137 11.41 6.60 10.14
C LEU A 137 10.63 7.91 10.05
N GLY A 138 9.31 7.87 9.89
CA GLY A 138 8.49 9.05 9.62
C GLY A 138 8.71 9.60 8.21
N GLY A 139 8.31 10.85 8.01
CA GLY A 139 8.40 11.52 6.70
C GLY A 139 9.82 11.88 6.25
N GLY A 140 10.78 11.96 7.18
CA GLY A 140 12.14 12.43 6.90
C GLY A 140 12.21 13.93 6.61
N ALA A 141 13.41 14.43 6.39
CA ALA A 141 13.68 15.88 6.21
C ALA A 141 12.94 16.51 5.01
N PHE A 142 12.70 15.73 3.96
CA PHE A 142 12.04 16.17 2.72
C PHE A 142 10.53 15.91 2.72
N SER A 143 9.82 16.25 3.81
CA SER A 143 8.40 15.99 3.99
C SER A 143 7.63 17.22 4.46
N ILE A 144 6.33 17.24 4.19
CA ILE A 144 5.43 18.25 4.78
C ILE A 144 5.38 18.09 6.31
N ASP A 145 5.47 16.85 6.81
CA ASP A 145 5.52 16.58 8.25
C ASP A 145 6.68 17.30 8.94
N ALA A 146 7.87 17.33 8.30
CA ALA A 146 9.02 18.05 8.84
C ALA A 146 8.82 19.59 8.80
N ILE A 147 8.24 20.12 7.71
CA ILE A 147 7.99 21.55 7.56
C ILE A 147 6.98 22.04 8.60
N LEU A 148 5.88 21.29 8.78
CA LEU A 148 4.78 21.64 9.68
C LEU A 148 5.00 21.15 11.13
N ARG A 149 6.08 20.42 11.39
CA ARG A 149 6.38 19.78 12.68
C ARG A 149 5.22 18.91 13.19
N VAL A 150 4.58 18.18 12.28
CA VAL A 150 3.37 17.39 12.57
C VAL A 150 3.61 16.37 13.69
N GLU A 151 4.78 15.75 13.72
CA GLU A 151 5.14 14.77 14.77
C GLU A 151 5.10 15.37 16.19
N GLN A 152 5.44 16.66 16.33
CA GLN A 152 5.38 17.36 17.62
C GLN A 152 3.95 17.73 18.02
N LEU A 153 3.07 17.94 17.03
CA LEU A 153 1.66 18.32 17.26
C LEU A 153 0.78 17.11 17.58
N VAL A 154 1.09 15.96 17.01
CA VAL A 154 0.26 14.74 17.13
C VAL A 154 0.80 13.75 18.16
N GLY A 155 2.01 13.99 18.71
CA GLY A 155 2.60 13.17 19.78
C GLY A 155 3.13 11.80 19.31
N PHE A 156 3.47 11.68 18.04
CA PHE A 156 4.10 10.47 17.46
C PHE A 156 5.60 10.66 17.31
#